data_e7941808f30591e9c42babd4cc641460
#
_entry.id   e7941808f30591e9c42babd4cc641460
#
_cell.length_a   1.000
_cell.length_b   1.000
_cell.length_c   1.000
_cell.angle_alpha   90.00
_cell.angle_beta   90.00
_cell.angle_gamma   90.00
#
_symmetry.space_group_name_H-M   'P 1'
#
loop_
_entity.id
_entity.type
_entity.pdbx_description
1 polymer ?
#
loop_
_entity_poly.entity_id
_entity_poly.type
_entity_poly.pdbx_seq_one_letter_code
_entity_poly.pdbx_strand_id
1 'polypeptide(L)'
;VSQPPSAAPEPPRHALRAWWDAFAAVAAGVAALFVTAALGLWAAGATGLPGGFPAVVAATVVAAVGGTVELSGGAGFLGSTAAGLDVVPLSVTLAGAVVTAEVFLRPLRHRAVASGRELLARVARTALLWLVALLLICLAARHTFRVDLGGTEVGDLGDLGDLGDIGDALGVTPEVGFRAAVGPTVTLGLMWLLVLLAVAVAVSRRTPLPSRLLRFQEPVRPAAFAMLAVLLSYVVLGLVAGVVVLLVRGHPAETAAVLLLGLPNLAWLAFGVGLGGTWDGRAPDIGLPVPKALAAVLRERDGKGAVNLSSLAQQDGRAWLLLVVAALALLAAGLLMAVRSSPRTRSWQHGARLAVALAVTLLVIAALTGITARFGLSLLGIGDLGAFGGEVSLRPRWLPLLGLGLLWGLIAGFLGGVLARRVRRRGDMAEVTEGAREP
;
A
#
# COMPACT_ATOMS: atom_id res chain seq x y z
N VAL A 1 18.40 -37.01 39.30
CA VAL A 1 18.39 -36.16 38.11
C VAL A 1 17.42 -36.80 37.13
N SER A 2 16.16 -36.36 37.16
CA SER A 2 15.11 -36.81 36.25
C SER A 2 15.31 -36.12 34.91
N GLN A 3 15.61 -36.90 33.85
CA GLN A 3 15.60 -36.38 32.49
C GLN A 3 14.21 -35.87 32.14
N PRO A 4 14.06 -34.68 31.52
CA PRO A 4 12.76 -34.26 31.02
C PRO A 4 12.30 -35.24 29.94
N PRO A 5 11.00 -35.56 29.88
CA PRO A 5 10.49 -36.51 28.89
C PRO A 5 10.80 -36.00 27.47
N SER A 6 11.44 -36.86 26.69
CA SER A 6 11.67 -36.66 25.26
C SER A 6 10.34 -36.31 24.60
N ALA A 7 10.29 -35.15 23.95
CA ALA A 7 9.10 -34.71 23.24
C ALA A 7 8.75 -35.74 22.17
N ALA A 8 7.62 -36.46 22.38
CA ALA A 8 7.11 -37.42 21.41
C ALA A 8 6.89 -36.70 20.06
N PRO A 9 7.21 -37.36 18.94
CA PRO A 9 6.96 -36.80 17.61
C PRO A 9 5.47 -36.48 17.44
N GLU A 10 5.14 -35.23 17.07
CA GLU A 10 3.76 -34.81 16.84
C GLU A 10 3.09 -35.74 15.80
N PRO A 11 1.85 -36.21 16.06
CA PRO A 11 1.18 -37.06 15.12
C PRO A 11 0.98 -36.39 13.75
N PRO A 12 1.12 -37.10 12.62
CA PRO A 12 1.18 -36.53 11.26
C PRO A 12 -0.05 -35.68 10.88
N ARG A 13 -1.19 -35.89 11.52
CA ARG A 13 -2.42 -35.12 11.32
C ARG A 13 -2.33 -33.67 11.77
N HIS A 14 -1.52 -33.34 12.78
CA HIS A 14 -1.30 -31.95 13.24
C HIS A 14 -0.38 -31.19 12.28
N ALA A 15 0.61 -31.84 11.71
CA ALA A 15 1.49 -31.24 10.72
C ALA A 15 0.74 -30.86 9.43
N LEU A 16 -0.10 -31.75 8.92
CA LEU A 16 -0.92 -31.50 7.73
C LEU A 16 -1.88 -30.30 7.94
N ARG A 17 -2.58 -30.25 9.08
CA ARG A 17 -3.45 -29.09 9.38
C ARG A 17 -2.69 -27.77 9.43
N ALA A 18 -1.48 -27.77 9.97
CA ALA A 18 -0.65 -26.55 10.05
C ALA A 18 -0.21 -26.05 8.66
N TRP A 19 0.04 -26.96 7.71
CA TRP A 19 0.32 -26.60 6.31
C TRP A 19 -0.95 -26.13 5.59
N TRP A 20 -2.10 -26.75 5.84
CA TRP A 20 -3.39 -26.30 5.28
C TRP A 20 -3.76 -24.89 5.75
N ASP A 21 -3.55 -24.59 7.02
CA ASP A 21 -3.80 -23.25 7.56
C ASP A 21 -2.90 -22.19 6.90
N ALA A 22 -1.62 -22.50 6.67
CA ALA A 22 -0.69 -21.62 5.97
C ALA A 22 -1.07 -21.46 4.50
N PHE A 23 -1.43 -22.56 3.83
CA PHE A 23 -1.89 -22.54 2.43
C PHE A 23 -3.18 -21.72 2.29
N ALA A 24 -4.16 -21.92 3.16
CA ALA A 24 -5.40 -21.14 3.14
C ALA A 24 -5.16 -19.63 3.30
N ALA A 25 -4.21 -19.21 4.16
CA ALA A 25 -3.87 -17.82 4.33
C ALA A 25 -3.23 -17.21 3.07
N VAL A 26 -2.29 -17.94 2.44
CA VAL A 26 -1.62 -17.51 1.21
C VAL A 26 -2.61 -17.51 0.03
N ALA A 27 -3.36 -18.60 -0.17
CA ALA A 27 -4.30 -18.72 -1.28
C ALA A 27 -5.41 -17.66 -1.21
N ALA A 28 -5.99 -17.43 -0.02
CA ALA A 28 -6.99 -16.38 0.17
C ALA A 28 -6.43 -14.98 -0.07
N GLY A 29 -5.22 -14.71 0.42
CA GLY A 29 -4.54 -13.42 0.19
C GLY A 29 -4.24 -13.17 -1.28
N VAL A 30 -3.66 -14.16 -1.96
CA VAL A 30 -3.38 -14.10 -3.40
C VAL A 30 -4.68 -13.93 -4.19
N ALA A 31 -5.72 -14.69 -3.88
CA ALA A 31 -7.02 -14.53 -4.53
C ALA A 31 -7.58 -13.11 -4.36
N ALA A 32 -7.49 -12.53 -3.15
CA ALA A 32 -7.93 -11.16 -2.90
C ALA A 32 -7.14 -10.14 -3.73
N LEU A 33 -5.80 -10.31 -3.85
CA LEU A 33 -4.97 -9.46 -4.71
C LEU A 33 -5.42 -9.55 -6.17
N PHE A 34 -5.57 -10.76 -6.71
CA PHE A 34 -5.95 -10.97 -8.10
C PHE A 34 -7.36 -10.45 -8.41
N VAL A 35 -8.34 -10.74 -7.55
CA VAL A 35 -9.73 -10.29 -7.73
C VAL A 35 -9.79 -8.77 -7.73
N THR A 36 -9.16 -8.11 -6.75
CA THR A 36 -9.18 -6.64 -6.66
C THR A 36 -8.46 -6.00 -7.85
N ALA A 37 -7.30 -6.52 -8.25
CA ALA A 37 -6.56 -6.05 -9.41
C ALA A 37 -7.35 -6.25 -10.71
N ALA A 38 -7.95 -7.42 -10.92
CA ALA A 38 -8.75 -7.73 -12.09
C ALA A 38 -9.99 -6.81 -12.21
N LEU A 39 -10.72 -6.60 -11.11
CA LEU A 39 -11.87 -5.70 -11.10
C LEU A 39 -11.46 -4.25 -11.36
N GLY A 40 -10.35 -3.78 -10.77
CA GLY A 40 -9.85 -2.44 -11.00
C GLY A 40 -9.39 -2.20 -12.43
N LEU A 41 -8.67 -3.14 -13.02
CA LEU A 41 -8.22 -3.09 -14.40
C LEU A 41 -9.38 -3.25 -15.40
N TRP A 42 -10.37 -4.10 -15.07
CA TRP A 42 -11.61 -4.19 -15.88
C TRP A 42 -12.34 -2.86 -15.91
N ALA A 43 -12.50 -2.20 -14.76
CA ALA A 43 -13.10 -0.88 -14.67
C ALA A 43 -12.28 0.20 -15.40
N ALA A 44 -10.96 0.03 -15.46
CA ALA A 44 -10.06 0.90 -16.24
C ALA A 44 -10.09 0.63 -17.76
N GLY A 45 -10.85 -0.36 -18.23
CA GLY A 45 -10.94 -0.68 -19.67
C GLY A 45 -9.79 -1.55 -20.19
N ALA A 46 -8.95 -2.12 -19.33
CA ALA A 46 -7.79 -2.91 -19.75
C ALA A 46 -8.13 -4.25 -20.45
N THR A 47 -9.41 -4.65 -20.48
CA THR A 47 -9.88 -5.84 -21.19
C THR A 47 -9.74 -5.74 -22.72
N GLY A 48 -9.61 -4.52 -23.25
CA GLY A 48 -9.35 -4.28 -24.67
C GLY A 48 -7.94 -4.66 -25.13
N LEU A 49 -7.03 -5.03 -24.21
CA LEU A 49 -5.67 -5.44 -24.56
C LEU A 49 -5.64 -6.88 -25.12
N PRO A 50 -5.25 -7.11 -26.36
CA PRO A 50 -5.29 -8.43 -26.99
C PRO A 50 -4.42 -9.43 -26.23
N GLY A 51 -5.04 -10.47 -25.62
CA GLY A 51 -4.34 -11.54 -24.90
C GLY A 51 -3.54 -11.14 -23.66
N GLY A 52 -3.39 -9.83 -23.36
CA GLY A 52 -2.52 -9.32 -22.31
C GLY A 52 -3.17 -9.17 -20.93
N PHE A 53 -4.50 -9.18 -20.82
CA PHE A 53 -5.20 -8.88 -19.57
C PHE A 53 -4.74 -9.70 -18.34
N PRO A 54 -4.61 -11.03 -18.40
CA PRO A 54 -4.15 -11.82 -17.26
C PRO A 54 -2.73 -11.47 -16.82
N ALA A 55 -1.84 -11.18 -17.76
CA ALA A 55 -0.46 -10.80 -17.48
C ALA A 55 -0.38 -9.39 -16.85
N VAL A 56 -1.22 -8.45 -17.29
CA VAL A 56 -1.34 -7.11 -16.68
C VAL A 56 -1.90 -7.19 -15.28
N VAL A 57 -2.89 -8.07 -15.02
CA VAL A 57 -3.38 -8.35 -13.66
C VAL A 57 -2.25 -8.88 -12.78
N ALA A 58 -1.46 -9.85 -13.27
CA ALA A 58 -0.33 -10.39 -12.53
C ALA A 58 0.75 -9.32 -12.27
N ALA A 59 1.06 -8.46 -13.24
CA ALA A 59 1.98 -7.33 -13.08
C ALA A 59 1.47 -6.32 -12.03
N THR A 60 0.17 -6.05 -12.00
CA THR A 60 -0.46 -5.20 -10.98
C THR A 60 -0.36 -5.81 -9.59
N VAL A 61 -0.48 -7.14 -9.47
CA VAL A 61 -0.26 -7.85 -8.20
C VAL A 61 1.21 -7.79 -7.78
N VAL A 62 2.16 -7.91 -8.72
CA VAL A 62 3.60 -7.68 -8.45
C VAL A 62 3.83 -6.29 -7.89
N ALA A 63 3.30 -5.25 -8.52
CA ALA A 63 3.40 -3.88 -8.04
C ALA A 63 2.74 -3.69 -6.66
N ALA A 64 1.60 -4.35 -6.40
CA ALA A 64 0.87 -4.28 -5.13
C ALA A 64 1.65 -4.83 -3.93
N VAL A 65 2.59 -5.74 -4.14
CA VAL A 65 3.48 -6.27 -3.10
C VAL A 65 4.84 -5.57 -3.08
N GLY A 66 4.99 -4.46 -3.83
CA GLY A 66 6.19 -3.64 -3.89
C GLY A 66 7.22 -4.13 -4.91
N GLY A 67 6.87 -5.09 -5.77
CA GLY A 67 7.73 -5.53 -6.86
C GLY A 67 7.79 -4.50 -8.00
N THR A 68 8.84 -4.57 -8.80
CA THR A 68 9.05 -3.69 -9.95
C THR A 68 8.68 -4.39 -11.25
N VAL A 69 8.06 -3.66 -12.16
CA VAL A 69 7.72 -4.12 -13.50
C VAL A 69 8.58 -3.32 -14.50
N GLU A 70 9.41 -4.02 -15.24
CA GLU A 70 10.23 -3.46 -16.30
C GLU A 70 9.43 -3.51 -17.61
N LEU A 71 9.33 -2.37 -18.28
CA LEU A 71 8.76 -2.27 -19.62
C LEU A 71 9.93 -2.19 -20.61
N SER A 72 9.84 -2.95 -21.67
CA SER A 72 10.80 -2.94 -22.77
C SER A 72 10.05 -2.77 -24.08
N GLY A 73 10.51 -1.86 -24.90
CA GLY A 73 10.06 -1.71 -26.28
C GLY A 73 11.26 -1.74 -27.19
N GLY A 74 11.11 -2.31 -28.37
CA GLY A 74 12.16 -2.36 -29.37
C GLY A 74 11.59 -2.35 -30.79
N ALA A 75 12.22 -1.59 -31.67
CA ALA A 75 12.00 -1.64 -33.11
C ALA A 75 13.23 -2.26 -33.76
N GLY A 76 13.65 -3.44 -33.30
CA GLY A 76 14.82 -4.13 -33.78
C GLY A 76 16.12 -3.32 -33.61
N PHE A 77 16.90 -3.16 -34.67
CA PHE A 77 18.17 -2.42 -34.67
C PHE A 77 18.00 -0.89 -34.60
N LEU A 78 16.77 -0.37 -34.80
CA LEU A 78 16.51 1.07 -34.91
C LEU A 78 16.40 1.77 -33.54
N GLY A 79 16.11 1.03 -32.47
CA GLY A 79 16.06 1.61 -31.15
C GLY A 79 15.40 0.72 -30.11
N SER A 80 15.67 0.97 -28.84
CA SER A 80 15.00 0.34 -27.73
C SER A 80 14.44 1.41 -26.79
N THR A 81 13.26 1.16 -26.25
CA THR A 81 12.66 1.98 -25.19
C THR A 81 12.70 1.20 -23.90
N ALA A 82 13.20 1.82 -22.85
CA ALA A 82 13.10 1.30 -21.49
C ALA A 82 12.19 2.23 -20.69
N ALA A 83 11.17 1.67 -20.07
CA ALA A 83 10.32 2.41 -19.16
C ALA A 83 10.19 1.63 -17.85
N GLY A 84 10.14 2.34 -16.73
CA GLY A 84 9.88 1.79 -15.42
C GLY A 84 8.70 2.50 -14.78
N LEU A 85 7.79 1.72 -14.22
CA LEU A 85 6.65 2.23 -13.47
C LEU A 85 6.72 1.72 -12.03
N ASP A 86 7.01 2.61 -11.09
CA ASP A 86 7.00 2.35 -9.66
C ASP A 86 5.77 3.01 -9.05
N VAL A 87 4.66 2.29 -9.05
CA VAL A 87 3.39 2.71 -8.41
C VAL A 87 2.81 1.52 -7.68
N VAL A 88 2.55 1.68 -6.41
CA VAL A 88 1.91 0.64 -5.59
C VAL A 88 0.38 0.84 -5.59
N PRO A 89 -0.41 -0.07 -6.18
CA PRO A 89 -1.88 0.01 -6.15
C PRO A 89 -2.40 -0.40 -4.76
N LEU A 90 -2.44 0.55 -3.83
CA LEU A 90 -2.67 0.29 -2.40
C LEU A 90 -4.05 -0.29 -2.08
N SER A 91 -5.07 -0.16 -2.94
CA SER A 91 -6.34 -0.87 -2.73
C SER A 91 -6.15 -2.38 -2.86
N VAL A 92 -5.37 -2.80 -3.87
CA VAL A 92 -5.03 -4.22 -4.08
C VAL A 92 -4.19 -4.72 -2.90
N THR A 93 -3.15 -3.96 -2.52
CA THR A 93 -2.29 -4.24 -1.36
C THR A 93 -3.11 -4.40 -0.08
N LEU A 94 -4.02 -3.46 0.19
CA LEU A 94 -4.85 -3.47 1.41
C LEU A 94 -5.83 -4.64 1.43
N ALA A 95 -6.48 -4.95 0.31
CA ALA A 95 -7.37 -6.11 0.21
C ALA A 95 -6.62 -7.41 0.50
N GLY A 96 -5.48 -7.62 -0.15
CA GLY A 96 -4.60 -8.78 0.12
C GLY A 96 -4.12 -8.82 1.56
N ALA A 97 -3.70 -7.68 2.11
CA ALA A 97 -3.22 -7.58 3.49
C ALA A 97 -4.29 -7.96 4.52
N VAL A 98 -5.49 -7.41 4.39
CA VAL A 98 -6.60 -7.68 5.32
C VAL A 98 -7.00 -9.16 5.29
N VAL A 99 -7.17 -9.73 4.08
CA VAL A 99 -7.56 -11.13 3.93
C VAL A 99 -6.47 -12.07 4.45
N THR A 100 -5.21 -11.84 4.07
CA THR A 100 -4.07 -12.65 4.55
C THR A 100 -3.95 -12.61 6.07
N ALA A 101 -4.01 -11.41 6.66
CA ALA A 101 -3.92 -11.25 8.11
C ALA A 101 -5.08 -11.92 8.85
N GLU A 102 -6.31 -11.75 8.36
CA GLU A 102 -7.51 -12.34 8.97
C GLU A 102 -7.44 -13.88 8.97
N VAL A 103 -7.13 -14.48 7.80
CA VAL A 103 -7.04 -15.95 7.68
C VAL A 103 -5.85 -16.50 8.46
N PHE A 104 -4.69 -15.80 8.47
CA PHE A 104 -3.54 -16.18 9.27
C PHE A 104 -3.84 -16.20 10.77
N LEU A 105 -4.61 -15.20 11.27
CA LEU A 105 -4.92 -15.06 12.70
C LEU A 105 -6.05 -15.99 13.18
N ARG A 106 -6.93 -16.48 12.30
CA ARG A 106 -8.09 -17.30 12.69
C ARG A 106 -7.75 -18.47 13.61
N PRO A 107 -6.79 -19.36 13.30
CA PRO A 107 -6.47 -20.50 14.17
C PRO A 107 -5.81 -20.08 15.48
N LEU A 108 -5.16 -18.90 15.54
CA LEU A 108 -4.53 -18.38 16.75
C LEU A 108 -5.55 -17.84 17.76
N ARG A 109 -6.75 -17.45 17.30
CA ARG A 109 -7.84 -16.93 18.16
C ARG A 109 -8.46 -17.98 19.07
N HIS A 110 -8.35 -19.26 18.71
CA HIS A 110 -8.96 -20.38 19.43
C HIS A 110 -8.00 -21.13 20.36
N ARG A 111 -6.74 -20.66 20.50
CA ARG A 111 -5.74 -21.28 21.36
C ARG A 111 -5.41 -20.37 22.54
N ALA A 112 -5.42 -20.95 23.75
CA ALA A 112 -5.13 -20.24 24.99
C ALA A 112 -3.64 -19.84 25.11
N VAL A 113 -2.71 -20.64 24.58
CA VAL A 113 -1.25 -20.41 24.63
C VAL A 113 -0.62 -20.87 23.32
N ALA A 114 0.11 -19.99 22.63
CA ALA A 114 1.00 -20.36 21.53
C ALA A 114 2.46 -20.17 21.96
N SER A 115 3.29 -21.19 21.77
CA SER A 115 4.72 -21.03 22.01
C SER A 115 5.33 -20.16 20.90
N GLY A 116 6.37 -19.37 21.23
CA GLY A 116 7.07 -18.56 20.21
C GLY A 116 7.60 -19.40 19.05
N ARG A 117 7.99 -20.65 19.33
CA ARG A 117 8.46 -21.61 18.33
C ARG A 117 7.33 -22.02 17.36
N GLU A 118 6.12 -22.21 17.85
CA GLU A 118 4.94 -22.51 17.01
C GLU A 118 4.57 -21.33 16.10
N LEU A 119 4.60 -20.11 16.63
CA LEU A 119 4.37 -18.90 15.85
C LEU A 119 5.43 -18.74 14.75
N LEU A 120 6.70 -18.91 15.08
CA LEU A 120 7.80 -18.85 14.10
C LEU A 120 7.66 -19.92 13.03
N ALA A 121 7.34 -21.14 13.40
CA ALA A 121 7.11 -22.24 12.44
C ALA A 121 5.94 -21.95 11.51
N ARG A 122 4.87 -21.31 12.02
CA ARG A 122 3.73 -20.89 11.22
C ARG A 122 4.11 -19.77 10.24
N VAL A 123 4.81 -18.74 10.72
CA VAL A 123 5.34 -17.66 9.86
C VAL A 123 6.24 -18.24 8.76
N ALA A 124 7.15 -19.16 9.10
CA ALA A 124 8.05 -19.79 8.14
C ALA A 124 7.32 -20.58 7.06
N ARG A 125 6.28 -21.37 7.42
CA ARG A 125 5.46 -22.10 6.43
C ARG A 125 4.70 -21.13 5.51
N THR A 126 4.11 -20.07 6.09
CA THR A 126 3.40 -19.05 5.30
C THR A 126 4.36 -18.31 4.37
N ALA A 127 5.56 -17.97 4.84
CA ALA A 127 6.59 -17.31 4.05
C ALA A 127 7.11 -18.19 2.89
N LEU A 128 7.27 -19.51 3.15
CA LEU A 128 7.69 -20.44 2.11
C LEU A 128 6.63 -20.58 1.00
N LEU A 129 5.36 -20.73 1.38
CA LEU A 129 4.26 -20.81 0.40
C LEU A 129 4.08 -19.49 -0.34
N TRP A 130 4.26 -18.35 0.34
CA TRP A 130 4.23 -17.04 -0.27
C TRP A 130 5.35 -16.84 -1.29
N LEU A 131 6.56 -17.33 -0.98
CA LEU A 131 7.68 -17.31 -1.92
C LEU A 131 7.36 -18.07 -3.20
N VAL A 132 6.78 -19.27 -3.08
CA VAL A 132 6.34 -20.04 -4.25
C VAL A 132 5.27 -19.26 -5.03
N ALA A 133 4.30 -18.67 -4.35
CA ALA A 133 3.27 -17.86 -4.99
C ALA A 133 3.88 -16.66 -5.75
N LEU A 134 4.82 -15.93 -5.14
CA LEU A 134 5.51 -14.82 -5.79
C LEU A 134 6.25 -15.25 -7.05
N LEU A 135 6.96 -16.37 -7.02
CA LEU A 135 7.65 -16.90 -8.21
C LEU A 135 6.66 -17.22 -9.32
N LEU A 136 5.53 -17.87 -9.01
CA LEU A 136 4.48 -18.15 -9.99
C LEU A 136 3.85 -16.87 -10.56
N ILE A 137 3.61 -15.86 -9.71
CA ILE A 137 3.09 -14.55 -10.14
C ILE A 137 4.09 -13.84 -11.06
N CYS A 138 5.39 -13.85 -10.74
CA CYS A 138 6.42 -13.28 -11.60
C CYS A 138 6.47 -13.97 -12.98
N LEU A 139 6.27 -15.29 -13.03
CA LEU A 139 6.19 -16.03 -14.29
C LEU A 139 4.95 -15.65 -15.11
N ALA A 140 3.83 -15.36 -14.45
CA ALA A 140 2.60 -14.91 -15.10
C ALA A 140 2.66 -13.43 -15.53
N ALA A 141 3.46 -12.61 -14.82
CA ALA A 141 3.60 -11.16 -15.05
C ALA A 141 4.62 -10.86 -16.16
N ARG A 142 4.45 -11.48 -17.32
CA ARG A 142 5.25 -11.22 -18.53
C ARG A 142 4.37 -11.35 -19.77
N HIS A 143 4.46 -10.36 -20.65
CA HIS A 143 3.76 -10.39 -21.92
C HIS A 143 4.46 -9.48 -22.93
N THR A 144 4.40 -9.85 -24.21
CA THR A 144 4.93 -9.05 -25.31
C THR A 144 3.79 -8.78 -26.28
N PHE A 145 3.53 -7.50 -26.51
CA PHE A 145 2.57 -7.04 -27.50
C PHE A 145 3.31 -6.78 -28.80
N ARG A 146 2.80 -7.30 -29.90
CA ARG A 146 3.23 -6.92 -31.24
C ARG A 146 2.34 -5.77 -31.71
N VAL A 147 2.95 -4.70 -32.14
CA VAL A 147 2.23 -3.54 -32.70
C VAL A 147 2.23 -3.71 -34.20
N ASP A 148 1.11 -4.22 -34.72
CA ASP A 148 0.90 -4.25 -36.18
C ASP A 148 0.62 -2.82 -36.66
N LEU A 149 1.58 -2.20 -37.32
CA LEU A 149 1.45 -0.85 -37.88
C LEU A 149 0.60 -0.83 -39.15
N GLY A 150 0.29 -2.00 -39.72
CA GLY A 150 -0.44 -2.14 -40.99
C GLY A 150 -1.97 -2.09 -40.95
N GLY A 151 -2.60 -1.93 -39.76
CA GLY A 151 -4.06 -2.06 -39.61
C GLY A 151 -4.81 -0.93 -38.93
N THR A 152 -4.16 0.10 -38.48
CA THR A 152 -4.84 1.26 -37.88
C THR A 152 -5.15 2.29 -38.97
N GLU A 153 -6.45 2.44 -39.30
CA GLU A 153 -6.97 3.65 -39.93
C GLU A 153 -6.72 4.84 -38.95
N VAL A 154 -5.48 5.28 -38.84
CA VAL A 154 -5.14 6.57 -38.27
C VAL A 154 -5.40 7.61 -39.35
N GLY A 155 -6.68 7.93 -39.55
CA GLY A 155 -7.09 9.08 -40.33
C GLY A 155 -6.41 10.30 -39.73
N ASP A 156 -5.57 10.95 -40.51
CA ASP A 156 -4.97 12.28 -40.38
C ASP A 156 -3.45 12.39 -40.18
N LEU A 157 -2.70 11.29 -40.23
CA LEU A 157 -1.23 11.36 -40.31
C LEU A 157 -0.75 10.69 -41.61
N GLY A 158 -1.06 11.33 -42.75
CA GLY A 158 -0.79 10.83 -44.10
C GLY A 158 0.69 10.55 -44.45
N ASP A 159 1.64 10.77 -43.55
CA ASP A 159 3.08 10.54 -43.77
C ASP A 159 3.66 9.32 -43.01
N LEU A 160 2.85 8.65 -42.17
CA LEU A 160 3.31 7.49 -41.41
C LEU A 160 2.95 6.13 -42.05
N GLY A 161 2.12 6.12 -43.08
CA GLY A 161 1.79 4.91 -43.86
C GLY A 161 3.04 4.29 -44.48
N ASP A 162 3.93 5.11 -45.02
CA ASP A 162 5.21 4.70 -45.60
C ASP A 162 6.18 4.07 -44.59
N LEU A 163 6.07 4.39 -43.31
CA LEU A 163 6.90 3.78 -42.25
C LEU A 163 6.46 2.36 -41.89
N GLY A 164 5.17 2.04 -42.06
CA GLY A 164 4.65 0.67 -41.88
C GLY A 164 5.20 -0.28 -42.95
N ASP A 165 5.14 0.15 -44.23
CA ASP A 165 5.68 -0.60 -45.37
C ASP A 165 7.20 -0.78 -45.32
N ILE A 166 7.92 0.22 -44.79
CA ILE A 166 9.37 0.13 -44.57
C ILE A 166 9.67 -0.83 -43.39
N GLY A 167 8.86 -0.86 -42.34
CA GLY A 167 8.98 -1.80 -41.19
C GLY A 167 8.82 -3.25 -41.64
N ASP A 168 7.81 -3.53 -42.47
CA ASP A 168 7.54 -4.86 -43.04
C ASP A 168 8.63 -5.27 -44.03
N ALA A 169 9.12 -4.35 -44.85
CA ALA A 169 10.20 -4.59 -45.80
C ALA A 169 11.56 -4.86 -45.13
N LEU A 170 11.76 -4.31 -43.92
CA LEU A 170 12.95 -4.53 -43.08
C LEU A 170 12.79 -5.68 -42.06
N GLY A 171 11.61 -6.31 -42.01
CA GLY A 171 11.31 -7.38 -41.05
C GLY A 171 11.33 -6.91 -39.59
N VAL A 172 11.08 -5.63 -39.32
CA VAL A 172 11.13 -5.00 -38.01
C VAL A 172 9.72 -4.74 -37.51
N THR A 173 9.14 -5.68 -36.78
CA THR A 173 7.88 -5.45 -36.03
C THR A 173 8.20 -4.81 -34.68
N PRO A 174 7.66 -3.62 -34.38
CA PRO A 174 7.83 -3.04 -33.07
C PRO A 174 7.17 -3.93 -31.99
N GLU A 175 7.96 -4.36 -31.02
CA GLU A 175 7.48 -5.14 -29.89
C GLU A 175 7.53 -4.30 -28.63
N VAL A 176 6.44 -4.26 -27.86
CA VAL A 176 6.38 -3.66 -26.53
C VAL A 176 6.06 -4.77 -25.53
N GLY A 177 6.96 -5.01 -24.60
CA GLY A 177 6.80 -6.04 -23.60
C GLY A 177 6.93 -5.50 -22.17
N PHE A 178 6.45 -6.28 -21.22
CA PHE A 178 6.74 -6.08 -19.82
C PHE A 178 7.07 -7.39 -19.13
N ARG A 179 7.87 -7.28 -18.06
CA ARG A 179 8.22 -8.43 -17.22
C ARG A 179 8.42 -7.98 -15.78
N ALA A 180 8.06 -8.83 -14.83
CA ALA A 180 8.39 -8.63 -13.43
C ALA A 180 9.88 -8.86 -13.17
N ALA A 181 10.53 -7.95 -12.46
CA ALA A 181 11.89 -8.14 -11.94
C ALA A 181 11.85 -9.12 -10.76
N VAL A 182 12.28 -10.38 -10.97
CA VAL A 182 12.10 -11.46 -9.98
C VAL A 182 12.82 -11.16 -8.66
N GLY A 183 14.08 -10.72 -8.69
CA GLY A 183 14.88 -10.46 -7.49
C GLY A 183 14.24 -9.42 -6.56
N PRO A 184 14.00 -8.19 -7.02
CA PRO A 184 13.30 -7.16 -6.24
C PRO A 184 11.91 -7.59 -5.78
N THR A 185 11.12 -8.25 -6.65
CA THR A 185 9.76 -8.70 -6.32
C THR A 185 9.74 -9.72 -5.19
N VAL A 186 10.63 -10.71 -5.22
CA VAL A 186 10.74 -11.72 -4.16
C VAL A 186 11.18 -11.08 -2.85
N THR A 187 12.20 -10.21 -2.89
CA THR A 187 12.73 -9.57 -1.68
C THR A 187 11.69 -8.64 -1.04
N LEU A 188 11.12 -7.73 -1.83
CA LEU A 188 10.14 -6.76 -1.32
C LEU A 188 8.80 -7.42 -0.98
N GLY A 189 8.33 -8.38 -1.77
CA GLY A 189 7.10 -9.11 -1.48
C GLY A 189 7.20 -10.01 -0.25
N LEU A 190 8.38 -10.61 0.02
CA LEU A 190 8.62 -11.34 1.26
C LEU A 190 8.70 -10.39 2.47
N MET A 191 9.41 -9.27 2.32
CA MET A 191 9.47 -8.22 3.35
C MET A 191 8.06 -7.68 3.66
N TRP A 192 7.25 -7.41 2.63
CA TRP A 192 5.86 -7.00 2.79
C TRP A 192 5.06 -8.00 3.63
N LEU A 193 5.14 -9.30 3.32
CA LEU A 193 4.45 -10.34 4.09
C LEU A 193 4.92 -10.35 5.55
N LEU A 194 6.23 -10.31 5.81
CA LEU A 194 6.76 -10.36 7.17
C LEU A 194 6.33 -9.13 7.99
N VAL A 195 6.36 -7.94 7.40
CA VAL A 195 5.86 -6.71 8.03
C VAL A 195 4.36 -6.82 8.30
N LEU A 196 3.57 -7.29 7.33
CA LEU A 196 2.14 -7.53 7.49
C LEU A 196 1.85 -8.45 8.67
N LEU A 197 2.51 -9.61 8.73
CA LEU A 197 2.32 -10.58 9.80
C LEU A 197 2.75 -10.03 11.17
N ALA A 198 3.86 -9.27 11.21
CA ALA A 198 4.32 -8.60 12.43
C ALA A 198 3.28 -7.59 12.93
N VAL A 199 2.74 -6.73 12.05
CA VAL A 199 1.69 -5.77 12.38
C VAL A 199 0.40 -6.48 12.82
N ALA A 200 -0.02 -7.53 12.09
CA ALA A 200 -1.20 -8.32 12.43
C ALA A 200 -1.12 -8.93 13.82
N VAL A 201 0.04 -9.52 14.16
CA VAL A 201 0.29 -10.10 15.49
C VAL A 201 0.38 -9.01 16.57
N ALA A 202 1.05 -7.88 16.27
CA ALA A 202 1.19 -6.77 17.22
C ALA A 202 -0.16 -6.14 17.57
N VAL A 203 -1.07 -5.98 16.61
CA VAL A 203 -2.40 -5.38 16.80
C VAL A 203 -3.41 -6.37 17.39
N SER A 204 -3.26 -7.68 17.14
CA SER A 204 -4.20 -8.71 17.61
C SER A 204 -4.25 -8.80 19.15
N ARG A 205 -5.45 -8.70 19.72
CA ARG A 205 -5.66 -8.83 21.18
C ARG A 205 -5.71 -10.29 21.66
N ARG A 206 -5.97 -11.23 20.75
CA ARG A 206 -6.26 -12.64 21.05
C ARG A 206 -5.10 -13.57 20.76
N THR A 207 -3.97 -13.04 20.30
CA THR A 207 -2.79 -13.86 20.02
C THR A 207 -1.92 -13.94 21.25
N PRO A 208 -1.75 -15.14 21.85
CA PRO A 208 -0.82 -15.33 22.95
C PRO A 208 0.61 -15.13 22.44
N LEU A 209 1.29 -14.13 22.98
CA LEU A 209 2.69 -13.84 22.67
C LEU A 209 3.61 -14.46 23.71
N PRO A 210 4.84 -14.84 23.33
CA PRO A 210 5.86 -15.27 24.29
C PRO A 210 6.08 -14.22 25.38
N SER A 211 6.30 -14.65 26.61
CA SER A 211 6.47 -13.78 27.79
C SER A 211 7.52 -12.67 27.60
N ARG A 212 8.56 -12.92 26.82
CA ARG A 212 9.59 -11.93 26.48
C ARG A 212 9.06 -10.76 25.62
N LEU A 213 8.06 -10.99 24.79
CA LEU A 213 7.46 -9.96 23.92
C LEU A 213 6.32 -9.21 24.58
N LEU A 214 5.73 -9.76 25.66
CA LEU A 214 4.64 -9.11 26.42
C LEU A 214 5.08 -7.74 26.95
N ARG A 215 6.33 -7.61 27.40
CA ARG A 215 6.89 -6.36 27.92
C ARG A 215 6.95 -5.22 26.88
N PHE A 216 7.16 -5.56 25.60
CA PHE A 216 7.18 -4.60 24.51
C PHE A 216 5.79 -4.36 23.91
N GLN A 217 4.88 -5.31 24.08
CA GLN A 217 3.54 -5.24 23.53
C GLN A 217 2.66 -4.20 24.24
N GLU A 218 2.79 -4.05 25.55
CA GLU A 218 1.98 -3.13 26.33
C GLU A 218 2.07 -1.66 25.86
N PRO A 219 3.26 -1.06 25.60
CA PRO A 219 3.37 0.29 25.10
C PRO A 219 3.08 0.44 23.59
N VAL A 220 3.37 -0.57 22.77
CA VAL A 220 3.30 -0.48 21.29
C VAL A 220 1.89 -0.73 20.77
N ARG A 221 1.19 -1.70 21.34
CA ARG A 221 -0.12 -2.15 20.85
C ARG A 221 -1.18 -1.05 20.78
N PRO A 222 -1.40 -0.21 21.82
CA PRO A 222 -2.42 0.84 21.75
C PRO A 222 -2.12 1.87 20.67
N ALA A 223 -0.83 2.23 20.48
CA ALA A 223 -0.39 3.18 19.48
C ALA A 223 -0.52 2.61 18.05
N ALA A 224 -0.07 1.39 17.83
CA ALA A 224 -0.20 0.71 16.53
C ALA A 224 -1.67 0.53 16.13
N PHE A 225 -2.52 0.14 17.08
CA PHE A 225 -3.96 0.03 16.86
C PHE A 225 -4.59 1.39 16.50
N ALA A 226 -4.21 2.46 17.21
CA ALA A 226 -4.74 3.79 16.94
C ALA A 226 -4.34 4.28 15.54
N MET A 227 -3.08 4.06 15.12
CA MET A 227 -2.63 4.42 13.78
C MET A 227 -3.33 3.60 12.69
N LEU A 228 -3.48 2.30 12.87
CA LEU A 228 -4.23 1.47 11.93
C LEU A 228 -5.71 1.92 11.84
N ALA A 229 -6.33 2.27 12.96
CA ALA A 229 -7.69 2.80 12.96
C ALA A 229 -7.81 4.13 12.18
N VAL A 230 -6.82 5.03 12.29
CA VAL A 230 -6.78 6.27 11.50
C VAL A 230 -6.64 5.94 10.01
N LEU A 231 -5.69 5.10 9.63
CA LEU A 231 -5.46 4.73 8.23
C LEU A 231 -6.71 4.11 7.59
N LEU A 232 -7.38 3.20 8.31
CA LEU A 232 -8.62 2.58 7.83
C LEU A 232 -9.78 3.57 7.80
N SER A 233 -9.91 4.47 8.79
CA SER A 233 -10.97 5.49 8.78
C SER A 233 -10.82 6.45 7.60
N TYR A 234 -9.61 6.80 7.20
CA TYR A 234 -9.35 7.60 6.00
C TYR A 234 -9.73 6.85 4.72
N VAL A 235 -9.47 5.54 4.65
CA VAL A 235 -9.92 4.71 3.51
C VAL A 235 -11.46 4.68 3.45
N VAL A 236 -12.14 4.53 4.59
CA VAL A 236 -13.62 4.55 4.64
C VAL A 236 -14.16 5.92 4.23
N LEU A 237 -13.57 7.02 4.73
CA LEU A 237 -13.96 8.38 4.32
C LEU A 237 -13.73 8.59 2.82
N GLY A 238 -12.61 8.16 2.29
CA GLY A 238 -12.31 8.20 0.86
C GLY A 238 -13.27 7.36 0.03
N LEU A 239 -13.68 6.18 0.53
CA LEU A 239 -14.68 5.32 -0.11
C LEU A 239 -16.03 6.02 -0.17
N VAL A 240 -16.49 6.62 0.94
CA VAL A 240 -17.75 7.37 0.98
C VAL A 240 -17.70 8.54 -0.01
N ALA A 241 -16.61 9.32 -0.01
CA ALA A 241 -16.44 10.42 -0.95
C ALA A 241 -16.41 9.92 -2.41
N GLY A 242 -15.72 8.82 -2.67
CA GLY A 242 -15.63 8.20 -4.01
C GLY A 242 -16.99 7.67 -4.49
N VAL A 243 -17.79 7.07 -3.62
CA VAL A 243 -19.15 6.64 -3.96
C VAL A 243 -20.04 7.85 -4.28
N VAL A 244 -19.94 8.93 -3.52
CA VAL A 244 -20.67 10.18 -3.84
C VAL A 244 -20.25 10.71 -5.21
N VAL A 245 -18.94 10.74 -5.53
CA VAL A 245 -18.46 11.15 -6.84
C VAL A 245 -18.97 10.23 -7.94
N LEU A 246 -18.96 8.91 -7.72
CA LEU A 246 -19.49 7.90 -8.63
C LEU A 246 -20.96 8.17 -9.00
N LEU A 247 -21.77 8.55 -8.02
CA LEU A 247 -23.20 8.81 -8.21
C LEU A 247 -23.50 10.16 -8.88
N VAL A 248 -22.60 11.16 -8.72
CA VAL A 248 -22.86 12.54 -9.14
C VAL A 248 -22.17 12.91 -10.47
N ARG A 249 -20.99 12.35 -10.78
CA ARG A 249 -20.13 12.86 -11.87
C ARG A 249 -20.22 12.13 -13.22
N GLY A 250 -21.05 11.12 -13.39
CA GLY A 250 -21.33 10.54 -14.72
C GLY A 250 -20.19 9.74 -15.41
N HIS A 251 -19.04 9.51 -14.74
CA HIS A 251 -17.92 8.67 -15.21
C HIS A 251 -17.71 7.47 -14.27
N PRO A 252 -18.64 6.50 -14.24
CA PRO A 252 -18.63 5.45 -13.23
C PRO A 252 -17.42 4.50 -13.35
N ALA A 253 -17.02 4.17 -14.56
CA ALA A 253 -15.92 3.23 -14.79
C ALA A 253 -14.57 3.78 -14.33
N GLU A 254 -14.23 5.01 -14.68
CA GLU A 254 -13.00 5.68 -14.26
C GLU A 254 -12.94 5.83 -12.74
N THR A 255 -14.05 6.27 -12.13
CA THR A 255 -14.13 6.42 -10.67
C THR A 255 -13.99 5.07 -9.97
N ALA A 256 -14.63 4.01 -10.47
CA ALA A 256 -14.49 2.66 -9.94
C ALA A 256 -13.05 2.13 -10.06
N ALA A 257 -12.38 2.39 -11.19
CA ALA A 257 -10.97 2.02 -11.37
C ALA A 257 -10.08 2.70 -10.32
N VAL A 258 -10.25 4.00 -10.10
CA VAL A 258 -9.51 4.76 -9.06
C VAL A 258 -9.79 4.20 -7.67
N LEU A 259 -11.04 3.87 -7.33
CA LEU A 259 -11.39 3.30 -6.04
C LEU A 259 -10.78 1.90 -5.84
N LEU A 260 -10.82 1.06 -6.86
CA LEU A 260 -10.33 -0.33 -6.78
C LEU A 260 -8.81 -0.44 -6.84
N LEU A 261 -8.11 0.51 -7.43
CA LEU A 261 -6.65 0.48 -7.54
C LEU A 261 -5.95 1.44 -6.57
N GLY A 262 -6.47 2.67 -6.40
CA GLY A 262 -5.73 3.78 -5.79
C GLY A 262 -6.41 4.49 -4.62
N LEU A 263 -7.55 4.02 -4.11
CA LEU A 263 -8.25 4.70 -3.01
C LEU A 263 -7.36 4.99 -1.79
N PRO A 264 -6.63 4.02 -1.21
CA PRO A 264 -5.76 4.30 -0.08
C PRO A 264 -4.60 5.23 -0.43
N ASN A 265 -4.09 5.20 -1.67
CA ASN A 265 -3.06 6.14 -2.12
C ASN A 265 -3.54 7.58 -1.97
N LEU A 266 -4.75 7.88 -2.47
CA LEU A 266 -5.35 9.21 -2.38
C LEU A 266 -5.73 9.57 -0.94
N ALA A 267 -6.33 8.65 -0.19
CA ALA A 267 -6.76 8.86 1.19
C ALA A 267 -5.58 9.15 2.13
N TRP A 268 -4.50 8.38 2.01
CA TRP A 268 -3.31 8.57 2.85
C TRP A 268 -2.45 9.75 2.40
N LEU A 269 -2.42 10.06 1.10
CA LEU A 269 -1.85 11.31 0.60
C LEU A 269 -2.60 12.51 1.18
N ALA A 270 -3.94 12.50 1.14
CA ALA A 270 -4.79 13.55 1.71
C ALA A 270 -4.56 13.70 3.22
N PHE A 271 -4.38 12.60 3.97
CA PHE A 271 -3.99 12.63 5.38
C PHE A 271 -2.64 13.32 5.58
N GLY A 272 -1.61 12.92 4.83
CA GLY A 272 -0.28 13.50 4.93
C GLY A 272 -0.25 14.99 4.57
N VAL A 273 -0.95 15.39 3.49
CA VAL A 273 -1.09 16.80 3.08
C VAL A 273 -1.89 17.59 4.12
N GLY A 274 -2.95 17.01 4.68
CA GLY A 274 -3.75 17.61 5.75
C GLY A 274 -2.93 17.95 7.01
N LEU A 275 -1.90 17.16 7.30
CA LEU A 275 -0.95 17.45 8.39
C LEU A 275 0.12 18.49 8.03
N GLY A 276 0.13 18.98 6.78
CA GLY A 276 1.12 19.94 6.28
C GLY A 276 2.29 19.28 5.52
N GLY A 277 2.19 18.00 5.20
CA GLY A 277 3.19 17.29 4.39
C GLY A 277 3.27 17.86 2.97
N THR A 278 4.43 17.68 2.35
CA THR A 278 4.70 18.17 0.99
C THR A 278 5.27 17.04 0.13
N TRP A 279 4.74 16.94 -1.09
CA TRP A 279 5.25 16.06 -2.15
C TRP A 279 5.69 16.91 -3.32
N ASP A 280 6.93 16.74 -3.74
CA ASP A 280 7.47 17.36 -4.95
C ASP A 280 7.01 16.57 -6.17
N GLY A 281 6.36 17.22 -7.10
CA GLY A 281 5.85 16.62 -8.33
C GLY A 281 6.60 17.09 -9.55
N ARG A 282 6.79 16.19 -10.53
CA ARG A 282 7.21 16.49 -11.89
C ARG A 282 6.23 15.83 -12.86
N ALA A 283 5.72 16.58 -13.79
CA ALA A 283 4.90 16.09 -14.88
C ALA A 283 5.28 16.86 -16.16
N PRO A 284 6.06 16.27 -17.06
CA PRO A 284 6.31 16.87 -18.38
C PRO A 284 4.99 16.94 -19.20
N ASP A 285 4.90 17.88 -20.11
CA ASP A 285 3.72 18.12 -20.96
C ASP A 285 3.52 17.06 -22.06
N ILE A 286 3.38 15.81 -21.68
CA ILE A 286 3.20 14.67 -22.60
C ILE A 286 1.78 14.09 -22.59
N GLY A 287 0.75 14.91 -22.38
CA GLY A 287 -0.64 14.49 -22.56
C GLY A 287 -1.16 13.34 -21.69
N LEU A 288 -0.45 12.98 -20.62
CA LEU A 288 -0.89 11.91 -19.72
C LEU A 288 -2.20 12.28 -19.00
N PRO A 289 -3.14 11.32 -18.83
CA PRO A 289 -4.40 11.52 -18.14
C PRO A 289 -4.17 11.65 -16.61
N VAL A 290 -3.78 12.85 -16.19
CA VAL A 290 -3.63 13.21 -14.77
C VAL A 290 -4.92 13.90 -14.32
N PRO A 291 -5.45 13.63 -13.09
CA PRO A 291 -6.58 14.37 -12.56
C PRO A 291 -6.38 15.89 -12.66
N LYS A 292 -7.37 16.62 -13.17
CA LYS A 292 -7.26 18.06 -13.50
C LYS A 292 -6.69 18.93 -12.36
N ALA A 293 -7.09 18.64 -11.11
CA ALA A 293 -6.59 19.36 -9.93
C ALA A 293 -5.09 19.09 -9.67
N LEU A 294 -4.63 17.87 -9.88
CA LEU A 294 -3.23 17.51 -9.71
C LEU A 294 -2.39 18.04 -10.89
N ALA A 295 -2.93 17.97 -12.10
CA ALA A 295 -2.30 18.53 -13.29
C ALA A 295 -2.12 20.05 -13.17
N ALA A 296 -3.11 20.78 -12.65
CA ALA A 296 -3.02 22.23 -12.43
C ALA A 296 -1.86 22.58 -11.46
N VAL A 297 -1.73 21.84 -10.34
CA VAL A 297 -0.65 22.07 -9.36
C VAL A 297 0.72 21.69 -9.93
N LEU A 298 0.80 20.63 -10.75
CA LEU A 298 2.07 20.14 -11.30
C LEU A 298 2.58 20.97 -12.50
N ARG A 299 1.67 21.64 -13.23
CA ARG A 299 2.01 22.45 -14.42
C ARG A 299 2.36 23.92 -14.11
N GLU A 300 2.23 24.35 -12.86
CA GLU A 300 2.29 25.78 -12.49
C GLU A 300 3.68 26.42 -12.62
N ARG A 301 4.78 25.66 -12.69
CA ARG A 301 6.16 26.17 -12.85
C ARG A 301 7.03 25.17 -13.62
N ASP A 302 7.11 25.31 -14.93
CA ASP A 302 8.01 24.50 -15.79
C ASP A 302 7.94 22.98 -15.54
N GLY A 303 6.73 22.44 -15.33
CA GLY A 303 6.52 21.01 -15.04
C GLY A 303 7.00 20.55 -13.65
N LYS A 304 7.29 21.49 -12.75
CA LYS A 304 7.67 21.21 -11.36
C LYS A 304 6.67 21.87 -10.41
N GLY A 305 5.95 21.09 -9.64
CA GLY A 305 5.00 21.59 -8.64
C GLY A 305 5.19 20.90 -7.30
N ALA A 306 4.69 21.50 -6.25
CA ALA A 306 4.65 20.90 -4.92
C ALA A 306 3.20 20.70 -4.49
N VAL A 307 2.81 19.46 -4.25
CA VAL A 307 1.51 19.11 -3.68
C VAL A 307 1.59 19.27 -2.17
N ASN A 308 0.98 20.30 -1.66
CA ASN A 308 0.85 20.61 -0.24
C ASN A 308 -0.49 21.29 0.04
N LEU A 309 -0.79 21.53 1.32
CA LEU A 309 -2.06 22.13 1.71
C LEU A 309 -2.28 23.52 1.12
N SER A 310 -1.23 24.36 1.03
CA SER A 310 -1.34 25.72 0.49
C SER A 310 -1.57 25.72 -1.02
N SER A 311 -0.87 24.86 -1.78
CA SER A 311 -1.07 24.77 -3.24
C SER A 311 -2.47 24.24 -3.59
N LEU A 312 -3.01 23.30 -2.81
CA LEU A 312 -4.39 22.82 -2.99
C LEU A 312 -5.42 23.89 -2.58
N ALA A 313 -5.16 24.64 -1.52
CA ALA A 313 -6.06 25.70 -1.05
C ALA A 313 -6.14 26.91 -2.01
N GLN A 314 -5.10 27.15 -2.81
CA GLN A 314 -5.12 28.13 -3.89
C GLN A 314 -6.07 27.73 -5.03
N GLN A 315 -6.24 26.42 -5.27
CA GLN A 315 -7.16 25.87 -6.27
C GLN A 315 -8.61 25.79 -5.73
N ASP A 316 -8.77 25.33 -4.48
CA ASP A 316 -10.05 25.23 -3.79
C ASP A 316 -9.84 25.51 -2.30
N GLY A 317 -10.43 26.58 -1.78
CA GLY A 317 -10.37 26.94 -0.36
C GLY A 317 -10.88 25.85 0.59
N ARG A 318 -11.69 24.91 0.09
CA ARG A 318 -12.15 23.75 0.87
C ARG A 318 -11.02 22.79 1.25
N ALA A 319 -9.83 22.88 0.62
CA ALA A 319 -8.67 22.08 0.97
C ALA A 319 -8.25 22.26 2.44
N TRP A 320 -8.54 23.40 3.08
CA TRP A 320 -8.31 23.60 4.51
C TRP A 320 -9.08 22.64 5.40
N LEU A 321 -10.19 22.04 4.92
CA LEU A 321 -10.92 21.01 5.64
C LEU A 321 -10.04 19.74 5.87
N LEU A 322 -9.07 19.48 5.01
CA LEU A 322 -8.12 18.36 5.20
C LEU A 322 -7.34 18.51 6.52
N LEU A 323 -6.92 19.71 6.88
CA LEU A 323 -6.26 19.97 8.16
C LEU A 323 -7.19 19.68 9.34
N VAL A 324 -8.43 20.16 9.26
CA VAL A 324 -9.41 19.95 10.34
C VAL A 324 -9.71 18.46 10.53
N VAL A 325 -9.96 17.74 9.44
CA VAL A 325 -10.22 16.30 9.47
C VAL A 325 -9.01 15.54 10.01
N ALA A 326 -7.79 15.90 9.58
CA ALA A 326 -6.56 15.26 10.07
C ALA A 326 -6.34 15.50 11.57
N ALA A 327 -6.54 16.73 12.04
CA ALA A 327 -6.42 17.07 13.46
C ALA A 327 -7.45 16.33 14.32
N LEU A 328 -8.71 16.25 13.88
CA LEU A 328 -9.76 15.50 14.58
C LEU A 328 -9.47 13.99 14.61
N ALA A 329 -9.03 13.42 13.50
CA ALA A 329 -8.66 12.02 13.42
C ALA A 329 -7.49 11.69 14.36
N LEU A 330 -6.47 12.55 14.44
CA LEU A 330 -5.34 12.37 15.37
C LEU A 330 -5.76 12.54 16.83
N LEU A 331 -6.63 13.50 17.14
CA LEU A 331 -7.16 13.66 18.49
C LEU A 331 -7.96 12.42 18.93
N ALA A 332 -8.80 11.89 18.03
CA ALA A 332 -9.52 10.63 18.25
C ALA A 332 -8.56 9.45 18.44
N ALA A 333 -7.47 9.38 17.67
CA ALA A 333 -6.43 8.37 17.82
C ALA A 333 -5.71 8.47 19.17
N GLY A 334 -5.36 9.69 19.60
CA GLY A 334 -4.75 9.95 20.90
C GLY A 334 -5.65 9.53 22.05
N LEU A 335 -6.94 9.85 21.98
CA LEU A 335 -7.95 9.43 22.94
C LEU A 335 -8.12 7.90 22.94
N LEU A 336 -8.25 7.29 21.77
CA LEU A 336 -8.40 5.83 21.61
C LEU A 336 -7.20 5.09 22.19
N MET A 337 -5.99 5.57 21.94
CA MET A 337 -4.76 5.03 22.49
C MET A 337 -4.74 5.16 24.03
N ALA A 338 -5.09 6.34 24.55
CA ALA A 338 -5.07 6.61 25.98
C ALA A 338 -6.08 5.77 26.77
N VAL A 339 -7.32 5.62 26.23
CA VAL A 339 -8.36 4.75 26.85
C VAL A 339 -7.96 3.28 26.86
N ARG A 340 -7.15 2.84 25.88
CA ARG A 340 -6.66 1.45 25.79
C ARG A 340 -5.34 1.18 26.50
N SER A 341 -4.71 2.20 27.02
CA SER A 341 -3.46 2.10 27.78
C SER A 341 -3.72 1.90 29.28
N SER A 342 -2.69 1.41 29.99
CA SER A 342 -2.72 1.27 31.45
C SER A 342 -3.03 2.59 32.17
N PRO A 343 -3.85 2.61 33.23
CA PRO A 343 -4.20 3.80 34.01
C PRO A 343 -2.99 4.56 34.58
N ARG A 344 -1.90 3.86 34.82
CA ARG A 344 -0.66 4.43 35.37
C ARG A 344 0.17 5.24 34.36
N THR A 345 -0.20 5.21 33.08
CA THR A 345 0.55 5.91 32.02
C THR A 345 0.31 7.43 32.10
N ARG A 346 1.40 8.21 32.17
CA ARG A 346 1.34 9.68 32.21
C ARG A 346 1.01 10.27 30.86
N SER A 347 0.35 11.46 30.81
CA SER A 347 -0.08 12.07 29.53
C SER A 347 1.09 12.36 28.57
N TRP A 348 2.27 12.74 29.06
CA TRP A 348 3.44 12.95 28.21
C TRP A 348 3.96 11.65 27.55
N GLN A 349 3.80 10.49 28.24
CA GLN A 349 4.16 9.18 27.68
C GLN A 349 3.21 8.80 26.53
N HIS A 350 1.93 9.18 26.61
CA HIS A 350 1.00 9.05 25.48
C HIS A 350 1.46 9.91 24.30
N GLY A 351 1.88 11.17 24.58
CA GLY A 351 2.46 12.04 23.56
C GLY A 351 3.67 11.41 22.87
N ALA A 352 4.66 10.94 23.63
CA ALA A 352 5.86 10.34 23.05
C ALA A 352 5.57 9.06 22.25
N ARG A 353 4.70 8.18 22.74
CA ARG A 353 4.32 6.94 22.04
C ARG A 353 3.58 7.23 20.74
N LEU A 354 2.65 8.18 20.75
CA LEU A 354 1.91 8.55 19.55
C LEU A 354 2.80 9.29 18.55
N ALA A 355 3.74 10.11 19.03
CA ALA A 355 4.72 10.81 18.18
C ALA A 355 5.54 9.82 17.34
N VAL A 356 6.13 8.81 18.00
CA VAL A 356 6.89 7.77 17.30
C VAL A 356 6.00 6.98 16.33
N ALA A 357 4.80 6.56 16.78
CA ALA A 357 3.90 5.79 15.95
C ALA A 357 3.43 6.58 14.71
N LEU A 358 3.08 7.86 14.85
CA LEU A 358 2.67 8.71 13.74
C LEU A 358 3.84 9.01 12.81
N ALA A 359 5.04 9.29 13.34
CA ALA A 359 6.22 9.51 12.53
C ALA A 359 6.53 8.29 11.64
N VAL A 360 6.53 7.09 12.22
CA VAL A 360 6.69 5.84 11.45
C VAL A 360 5.56 5.67 10.42
N THR A 361 4.31 5.96 10.81
CA THR A 361 3.16 5.87 9.90
C THR A 361 3.30 6.82 8.71
N LEU A 362 3.71 8.07 8.93
CA LEU A 362 3.93 9.04 7.84
C LEU A 362 5.10 8.65 6.94
N LEU A 363 6.16 8.06 7.49
CA LEU A 363 7.25 7.51 6.67
C LEU A 363 6.78 6.33 5.81
N VAL A 364 5.94 5.45 6.35
CA VAL A 364 5.33 4.36 5.58
C VAL A 364 4.41 4.90 4.49
N ILE A 365 3.55 5.88 4.80
CA ILE A 365 2.72 6.57 3.81
C ILE A 365 3.59 7.17 2.71
N ALA A 366 4.65 7.89 3.08
CA ALA A 366 5.59 8.49 2.14
C ALA A 366 6.21 7.45 1.19
N ALA A 367 6.65 6.30 1.73
CA ALA A 367 7.20 5.22 0.94
C ALA A 367 6.18 4.59 -0.03
N LEU A 368 4.93 4.44 0.41
CA LEU A 368 3.88 3.77 -0.35
C LEU A 368 3.14 4.68 -1.33
N THR A 369 3.12 6.01 -1.10
CA THR A 369 2.43 6.98 -1.97
C THR A 369 3.37 7.68 -2.95
N GLY A 370 4.67 7.40 -2.91
CA GLY A 370 5.62 7.80 -3.93
C GLY A 370 5.26 7.19 -5.28
N ILE A 371 5.31 7.99 -6.33
CA ILE A 371 5.07 7.57 -7.70
C ILE A 371 6.28 7.96 -8.53
N THR A 372 6.81 7.04 -9.31
CA THR A 372 7.86 7.35 -10.29
C THR A 372 7.59 6.56 -11.56
N ALA A 373 7.39 7.27 -12.66
CA ALA A 373 7.33 6.70 -14.00
C ALA A 373 8.45 7.32 -14.82
N ARG A 374 9.32 6.48 -15.35
CA ARG A 374 10.43 6.89 -16.22
C ARG A 374 10.22 6.26 -17.58
N PHE A 375 10.47 7.03 -18.62
CA PHE A 375 10.50 6.54 -19.99
C PHE A 375 11.70 7.18 -20.70
N GLY A 376 12.42 6.39 -21.45
CA GLY A 376 13.58 6.83 -22.23
C GLY A 376 13.64 6.11 -23.57
N LEU A 377 14.10 6.79 -24.59
CA LEU A 377 14.40 6.25 -25.91
C LEU A 377 15.92 6.13 -26.05
N SER A 378 16.41 4.94 -26.37
CA SER A 378 17.79 4.75 -26.81
C SER A 378 17.78 4.39 -28.30
N LEU A 379 18.45 5.19 -29.10
CA LEU A 379 18.66 4.95 -30.54
C LEU A 379 20.00 4.30 -30.77
N LEU A 380 20.05 3.19 -31.52
CA LEU A 380 21.28 2.50 -31.97
C LEU A 380 22.20 2.01 -30.83
N GLY A 381 21.71 1.79 -29.61
CA GLY A 381 22.56 1.30 -28.52
C GLY A 381 23.61 2.30 -28.02
N ILE A 382 23.61 3.51 -28.50
CA ILE A 382 24.54 4.58 -28.12
C ILE A 382 23.84 5.54 -27.16
N GLY A 383 23.88 5.20 -25.86
CA GLY A 383 23.53 6.08 -24.74
C GLY A 383 22.07 6.56 -24.66
N ASP A 384 21.65 6.91 -23.44
CA ASP A 384 20.42 7.65 -23.16
C ASP A 384 20.48 9.02 -23.87
N LEU A 385 19.73 9.18 -24.94
CA LEU A 385 19.45 10.52 -25.47
C LEU A 385 18.47 11.19 -24.49
N GLY A 386 18.99 11.81 -23.46
CA GLY A 386 18.21 12.49 -22.43
C GLY A 386 17.27 13.60 -22.95
N ALA A 387 17.35 13.93 -24.24
CA ALA A 387 16.45 14.85 -24.93
C ALA A 387 15.06 14.25 -25.23
N PHE A 388 14.93 12.91 -25.27
CA PHE A 388 13.66 12.20 -25.58
C PHE A 388 13.18 11.33 -24.41
N GLY A 389 13.72 11.51 -23.22
CA GLY A 389 13.28 10.86 -21.98
C GLY A 389 12.47 11.79 -21.10
N GLY A 390 11.51 11.24 -20.35
CA GLY A 390 10.72 11.99 -19.39
C GLY A 390 10.59 11.22 -18.06
N GLU A 391 10.47 11.99 -16.97
CA GLU A 391 10.18 11.44 -15.66
C GLU A 391 8.92 12.11 -15.12
N VAL A 392 7.88 11.31 -14.85
CA VAL A 392 6.75 11.72 -14.01
C VAL A 392 7.03 11.22 -12.61
N SER A 393 7.10 12.11 -11.65
CA SER A 393 7.34 11.69 -10.28
C SER A 393 6.55 12.51 -9.27
N LEU A 394 6.16 11.84 -8.19
CA LEU A 394 5.59 12.44 -7.00
C LEU A 394 6.39 11.92 -5.79
N ARG A 395 7.29 12.76 -5.27
CA ARG A 395 8.24 12.36 -4.22
C ARG A 395 7.97 13.06 -2.90
N PRO A 396 7.79 12.34 -1.80
CA PRO A 396 7.58 12.93 -0.48
C PRO A 396 8.86 13.59 0.04
N ARG A 397 8.70 14.68 0.79
CA ARG A 397 9.78 15.27 1.58
C ARG A 397 9.87 14.57 2.93
N TRP A 398 10.79 13.61 3.06
CA TRP A 398 10.91 12.72 4.22
C TRP A 398 11.16 13.43 5.56
N LEU A 399 12.12 14.37 5.60
CA LEU A 399 12.50 15.05 6.85
C LEU A 399 11.36 15.92 7.42
N PRO A 400 10.68 16.79 6.63
CA PRO A 400 9.51 17.50 7.10
C PRO A 400 8.38 16.57 7.58
N LEU A 401 8.12 15.46 6.88
CA LEU A 401 7.11 14.49 7.28
C LEU A 401 7.44 13.82 8.62
N LEU A 402 8.71 13.46 8.85
CA LEU A 402 9.17 12.94 10.14
C LEU A 402 8.91 13.96 11.26
N GLY A 403 9.33 15.22 11.05
CA GLY A 403 9.13 16.31 12.02
C GLY A 403 7.65 16.56 12.33
N LEU A 404 6.81 16.62 11.28
CA LEU A 404 5.35 16.76 11.43
C LEU A 404 4.74 15.60 12.20
N GLY A 405 5.17 14.37 11.92
CA GLY A 405 4.71 13.17 12.64
C GLY A 405 5.03 13.23 14.12
N LEU A 406 6.26 13.64 14.48
CA LEU A 406 6.66 13.81 15.87
C LEU A 406 5.86 14.92 16.55
N LEU A 407 5.71 16.08 15.91
CA LEU A 407 5.00 17.24 16.46
C LEU A 407 3.52 16.95 16.67
N TRP A 408 2.80 16.55 15.62
CA TRP A 408 1.37 16.27 15.70
C TRP A 408 1.06 15.10 16.62
N GLY A 409 1.90 14.05 16.62
CA GLY A 409 1.73 12.89 17.47
C GLY A 409 1.92 13.26 18.95
N LEU A 410 2.89 14.13 19.25
CA LEU A 410 3.14 14.62 20.60
C LEU A 410 1.94 15.43 21.12
N ILE A 411 1.44 16.38 20.33
CA ILE A 411 0.28 17.21 20.67
C ILE A 411 -0.98 16.34 20.85
N ALA A 412 -1.32 15.53 19.84
CA ALA A 412 -2.54 14.73 19.87
C ALA A 412 -2.52 13.64 20.95
N GLY A 413 -1.35 13.02 21.18
CA GLY A 413 -1.19 12.02 22.24
C GLY A 413 -1.25 12.62 23.64
N PHE A 414 -0.67 13.81 23.86
CA PHE A 414 -0.78 14.53 25.12
C PHE A 414 -2.22 14.95 25.40
N LEU A 415 -2.88 15.59 24.43
CA LEU A 415 -4.29 16.03 24.57
C LEU A 415 -5.22 14.83 24.76
N GLY A 416 -5.03 13.74 24.00
CA GLY A 416 -5.77 12.49 24.17
C GLY A 416 -5.60 11.90 25.56
N GLY A 417 -4.36 11.94 26.11
CA GLY A 417 -4.08 11.52 27.49
C GLY A 417 -4.76 12.39 28.55
N VAL A 418 -4.88 13.70 28.33
CA VAL A 418 -5.60 14.62 29.24
C VAL A 418 -7.12 14.38 29.16
N LEU A 419 -7.66 14.27 27.95
CA LEU A 419 -9.10 14.01 27.74
C LEU A 419 -9.54 12.66 28.30
N ALA A 420 -8.71 11.62 28.18
CA ALA A 420 -9.00 10.28 28.69
C ALA A 420 -9.19 10.24 30.22
N ARG A 421 -8.63 11.19 30.96
CA ARG A 421 -8.85 11.30 32.43
C ARG A 421 -10.30 11.65 32.77
N ARG A 422 -11.02 12.31 31.84
CA ARG A 422 -12.43 12.69 32.03
C ARG A 422 -13.38 11.59 31.57
N VAL A 423 -12.90 10.62 30.79
CA VAL A 423 -13.69 9.49 30.31
C VAL A 423 -13.53 8.33 31.31
N ARG A 424 -14.64 7.82 31.88
CA ARG A 424 -14.61 6.64 32.75
C ARG A 424 -13.97 5.46 32.00
N ARG A 425 -12.89 4.92 32.53
CA ARG A 425 -12.19 3.77 31.97
C ARG A 425 -12.92 2.49 32.35
N ARG A 426 -13.03 1.53 31.46
CA ARG A 426 -13.69 0.22 31.71
C ARG A 426 -13.09 -0.55 32.91
N GLY A 427 -11.85 -0.25 33.32
CA GLY A 427 -11.20 -0.86 34.48
C GLY A 427 -11.66 -0.32 35.85
N ASP A 428 -12.10 0.95 35.89
CA ASP A 428 -12.50 1.57 37.16
C ASP A 428 -13.84 1.02 37.69
N MET A 429 -14.65 0.38 36.82
CA MET A 429 -15.91 -0.25 37.20
C MET A 429 -15.72 -1.58 37.97
N ALA A 430 -14.61 -2.28 37.77
CA ALA A 430 -14.33 -3.53 38.44
C ALA A 430 -13.88 -3.32 39.89
N GLU A 431 -13.05 -2.29 40.13
CA GLU A 431 -12.59 -1.96 41.52
C GLU A 431 -13.74 -1.45 42.43
N VAL A 432 -14.69 -0.68 41.85
CA VAL A 432 -15.85 -0.18 42.63
C VAL A 432 -16.79 -1.30 43.00
N THR A 433 -16.88 -2.35 42.18
CA THR A 433 -17.79 -3.49 42.45
C THR A 433 -17.18 -4.49 43.45
N GLU A 434 -15.85 -4.58 43.51
CA GLU A 434 -15.15 -5.46 44.46
C GLU A 434 -15.07 -4.82 45.87
N GLY A 435 -14.83 -3.51 45.94
CA GLY A 435 -14.86 -2.77 47.22
C GLY A 435 -16.26 -2.60 47.85
N ALA A 436 -17.32 -2.80 47.08
CA ALA A 436 -18.72 -2.78 47.60
C ALA A 436 -19.22 -4.15 48.06
N ARG A 437 -18.41 -5.21 47.97
CA ARG A 437 -18.77 -6.59 48.36
C ARG A 437 -18.03 -7.09 49.63
N GLU A 438 -17.19 -6.29 50.23
CA GLU A 438 -16.66 -6.63 51.59
C GLU A 438 -17.57 -6.01 52.65
N PRO A 439 -18.26 -6.88 53.45
CA PRO A 439 -19.09 -6.44 54.58
C PRO A 439 -18.27 -6.00 55.80
#